data_6911c06f8b8a9e7edcd0a31fb6c26cce
#
_entry.id   6911c06f8b8a9e7edcd0a31fb6c26cce
#
_cell.length_a   1.000
_cell.length_b   1.000
_cell.length_c   1.000
_cell.angle_alpha   90.00
_cell.angle_beta   90.00
_cell.angle_gamma   90.00
#
_symmetry.space_group_name_H-M   'P 1'
#
loop_
_entity.id
_entity.type
_entity.pdbx_description
1 polymer ?
#
loop_
_entity_poly.entity_id
_entity_poly.type
_entity_poly.pdbx_seq_one_letter_code
_entity_poly.pdbx_strand_id
1 'polypeptide(L)'
;MKLTDFVGFNAEKFLSSRKRWLEEKKKLEMMLVEMSELPSHNDESGVRGSDISDPTQRQASRIVEIKEKISEIDTLEEMYHKSIRSLSEESQFLVKGFFKPEMEQWKFVRSAERKYGCRRSRIYEKRREAIDKIAEYVERGL
;
A
#
# COMPACT_ATOMS: atom_id res chain seq x y z
N MET A 1 -7.34 1.20 4.14
CA MET A 1 -7.01 -0.21 3.86
C MET A 1 -6.06 -0.71 4.94
N LYS A 2 -6.38 -1.83 5.54
CA LYS A 2 -5.66 -2.39 6.67
C LYS A 2 -5.24 -3.81 6.39
N LEU A 3 -4.25 -4.31 7.13
CA LEU A 3 -3.83 -5.71 7.00
C LEU A 3 -4.99 -6.66 7.33
N THR A 4 -5.81 -6.30 8.31
CA THR A 4 -6.98 -7.09 8.70
C THR A 4 -8.05 -7.19 7.61
N ASP A 5 -8.02 -6.30 6.61
CA ASP A 5 -8.94 -6.38 5.49
C ASP A 5 -8.65 -7.60 4.60
N PHE A 6 -7.50 -8.22 4.80
CA PHE A 6 -7.11 -9.43 4.08
C PHE A 6 -7.38 -10.68 4.94
N VAL A 7 -8.59 -10.77 5.49
CA VAL A 7 -9.00 -11.92 6.31
C VAL A 7 -8.91 -13.19 5.49
N GLY A 8 -8.38 -14.27 6.06
CA GLY A 8 -8.07 -15.46 5.30
C GLY A 8 -7.03 -15.14 4.24
N PHE A 9 -5.94 -14.60 4.64
CA PHE A 9 -4.97 -13.87 3.84
C PHE A 9 -4.80 -14.42 2.42
N ASN A 10 -5.04 -13.56 1.44
CA ASN A 10 -4.83 -13.85 0.03
C ASN A 10 -3.65 -13.02 -0.46
N ALA A 11 -2.50 -13.67 -0.63
CA ALA A 11 -1.27 -12.98 -1.01
C ALA A 11 -1.38 -12.30 -2.38
N GLU A 12 -2.08 -12.91 -3.32
CA GLU A 12 -2.25 -12.32 -4.64
C GLU A 12 -3.05 -11.03 -4.57
N LYS A 13 -4.12 -11.02 -3.80
CA LYS A 13 -4.92 -9.81 -3.57
C LYS A 13 -4.10 -8.74 -2.86
N PHE A 14 -3.32 -9.15 -1.87
CA PHE A 14 -2.43 -8.25 -1.13
C PHE A 14 -1.45 -7.56 -2.08
N LEU A 15 -0.77 -8.34 -2.92
CA LEU A 15 0.21 -7.81 -3.86
C LEU A 15 -0.43 -6.91 -4.93
N SER A 16 -1.58 -7.31 -5.45
CA SER A 16 -2.27 -6.52 -6.48
C SER A 16 -2.90 -5.25 -5.93
N SER A 17 -3.12 -5.16 -4.62
CA SER A 17 -3.70 -3.98 -3.99
C SER A 17 -2.70 -2.88 -3.69
N ARG A 18 -1.40 -3.16 -3.84
CA ARG A 18 -0.35 -2.19 -3.47
C ARG A 18 -0.50 -0.85 -4.18
N LYS A 19 -0.78 -0.86 -5.47
CA LYS A 19 -0.98 0.38 -6.22
C LYS A 19 -2.10 1.21 -5.60
N ARG A 20 -3.19 0.54 -5.21
CA ARG A 20 -4.35 1.20 -4.62
C ARG A 20 -4.02 1.87 -3.30
N TRP A 21 -3.35 1.17 -2.41
CA TRP A 21 -3.05 1.78 -1.11
C TRP A 21 -2.00 2.88 -1.20
N LEU A 22 -1.07 2.81 -2.15
CA LEU A 22 -0.12 3.88 -2.40
C LEU A 22 -0.81 5.13 -2.95
N GLU A 23 -1.77 4.96 -3.85
CA GLU A 23 -2.57 6.06 -4.38
C GLU A 23 -3.41 6.69 -3.27
N GLU A 24 -4.00 5.87 -2.42
CA GLU A 24 -4.78 6.35 -1.28
C GLU A 24 -3.91 7.16 -0.31
N LYS A 25 -2.71 6.67 -0.01
CA LYS A 25 -1.77 7.38 0.84
C LYS A 25 -1.43 8.75 0.26
N LYS A 26 -1.19 8.81 -1.04
CA LYS A 26 -0.88 10.06 -1.73
C LYS A 26 -2.02 11.06 -1.59
N LYS A 27 -3.25 10.60 -1.78
CA LYS A 27 -4.43 11.45 -1.60
C LYS A 27 -4.54 11.96 -0.17
N LEU A 28 -4.31 11.09 0.80
CA LEU A 28 -4.39 11.46 2.22
C LEU A 28 -3.31 12.49 2.57
N GLU A 29 -2.11 12.31 2.07
CA GLU A 29 -1.03 13.28 2.28
C GLU A 29 -1.36 14.64 1.69
N MET A 30 -1.95 14.66 0.49
CA MET A 30 -2.41 15.90 -0.15
C MET A 30 -3.48 16.58 0.68
N MET A 31 -4.41 15.80 1.24
CA MET A 31 -5.44 16.36 2.11
C MET A 31 -4.84 17.01 3.35
N LEU A 32 -3.81 16.40 3.94
CA LEU A 32 -3.12 17.01 5.07
C LEU A 32 -2.45 18.31 4.70
N VAL A 33 -1.80 18.36 3.55
CA VAL A 33 -1.16 19.59 3.07
C VAL A 33 -2.21 20.69 2.88
N GLU A 34 -3.32 20.36 2.24
CA GLU A 34 -4.40 21.32 2.04
C GLU A 34 -4.95 21.85 3.35
N MET A 35 -5.14 20.98 4.33
CA MET A 35 -5.65 21.37 5.64
C MET A 35 -4.67 22.24 6.40
N SER A 36 -3.36 21.98 6.25
CA SER A 36 -2.35 22.79 6.91
C SER A 36 -2.17 24.16 6.25
N GLU A 37 -2.51 24.26 4.98
CA GLU A 37 -2.42 25.51 4.24
C GLU A 37 -3.64 26.39 4.38
N LEU A 38 -4.74 25.85 4.92
CA LEU A 38 -5.93 26.64 5.15
C LEU A 38 -5.60 27.78 6.12
N PRO A 39 -6.02 28.99 5.76
CA PRO A 39 -5.79 30.13 6.65
C PRO A 39 -6.47 29.83 7.96
N SER A 40 -5.72 30.09 8.95
CA SER A 40 -6.32 29.82 10.21
C SER A 40 -7.10 30.98 10.53
N HIS A 41 -7.76 31.50 10.03
CA HIS A 41 -8.49 32.39 10.30
C HIS A 41 -8.81 32.81 11.41
N ASN A 42 -8.66 32.89 11.90
CA ASN A 42 -8.85 33.16 12.96
C ASN A 42 -9.15 34.22 13.27
N ASP A 43 -9.07 34.72 12.95
CA ASP A 43 -9.22 35.54 13.09
C ASP A 43 -9.79 36.06 13.94
N GLU A 44 -9.72 36.68 14.11
CA GLU A 44 -9.91 37.28 14.84
C GLU A 44 -11.05 37.46 15.20
N SER A 45 -11.44 37.45 14.63
CA SER A 45 -12.53 37.62 14.76
C SER A 45 -13.15 37.33 15.80
N GLY A 46 -12.82 37.20 16.20
CA GLY A 46 -13.34 37.14 17.09
C GLY A 46 -14.23 36.39 17.49
N VAL A 47 -14.43 36.04 17.35
CA VAL A 47 -15.25 35.34 17.54
C VAL A 47 -15.56 34.72 18.48
N ARG A 48 -15.91 34.59 18.81
CA ARG A 48 -16.25 34.19 19.61
C ARG A 48 -16.92 33.26 19.87
N GLY A 49 -17.06 32.86 20.16
CA GLY A 49 -17.87 32.08 20.51
C GLY A 49 -17.69 30.71 20.72
N SER A 50 -18.49 30.05 21.29
CA SER A 50 -18.46 28.63 21.48
C SER A 50 -18.57 27.90 20.16
N ASP A 51 -19.15 28.52 19.18
CA ASP A 51 -19.33 27.91 17.87
C ASP A 51 -18.03 27.66 17.16
N ILE A 52 -17.00 28.36 17.56
CA ILE A 52 -15.69 28.23 16.94
C ILE A 52 -15.04 26.91 17.29
N SER A 53 -15.23 26.45 18.50
CA SER A 53 -14.58 25.23 18.95
C SER A 53 -15.01 24.01 18.13
N ASP A 54 -16.25 23.94 17.72
CA ASP A 54 -16.73 22.79 16.98
C ASP A 54 -16.06 22.61 15.61
N PRO A 55 -15.95 23.66 14.78
CA PRO A 55 -15.20 23.50 13.52
C PRO A 55 -13.73 23.17 13.74
N THR A 56 -13.12 23.74 14.75
CA THR A 56 -11.73 23.48 15.08
C THR A 56 -11.54 22.03 15.51
N GLN A 57 -12.43 21.55 16.36
CA GLN A 57 -12.39 20.17 16.82
C GLN A 57 -12.62 19.18 15.69
N ARG A 58 -13.54 19.48 14.79
CA ARG A 58 -13.80 18.65 13.62
C ARG A 58 -12.58 18.56 12.73
N GLN A 59 -11.90 19.67 12.52
CA GLN A 59 -10.69 19.70 11.73
C GLN A 59 -9.58 18.89 12.40
N ALA A 60 -9.40 19.06 13.70
CA ALA A 60 -8.40 18.33 14.45
C ALA A 60 -8.68 16.83 14.41
N SER A 61 -9.94 16.43 14.60
CA SER A 61 -10.34 15.03 14.54
C SER A 61 -10.10 14.44 13.15
N ARG A 62 -10.39 15.22 12.12
CA ARG A 62 -10.18 14.78 10.75
C ARG A 62 -8.69 14.56 10.44
N ILE A 63 -7.84 15.45 10.94
CA ILE A 63 -6.39 15.32 10.78
C ILE A 63 -5.91 14.03 11.45
N VAL A 64 -6.40 13.75 12.65
CA VAL A 64 -6.05 12.52 13.37
C VAL A 64 -6.47 11.30 12.58
N GLU A 65 -7.70 11.29 12.06
CA GLU A 65 -8.20 10.18 11.26
C GLU A 65 -7.35 9.94 10.01
N ILE A 66 -6.97 11.03 9.32
CA ILE A 66 -6.14 10.93 8.13
C ILE A 66 -4.76 10.35 8.48
N LYS A 67 -4.16 10.83 9.56
CA LYS A 67 -2.86 10.32 10.02
C LYS A 67 -2.93 8.85 10.40
N GLU A 68 -4.02 8.43 11.02
CA GLU A 68 -4.22 7.02 11.36
C GLU A 68 -4.31 6.15 10.11
N LYS A 69 -5.04 6.61 9.10
CA LYS A 69 -5.14 5.88 7.82
C LYS A 69 -3.80 5.79 7.12
N ILE A 70 -3.01 6.86 7.14
CA ILE A 70 -1.67 6.85 6.57
C ILE A 70 -0.80 5.84 7.32
N SER A 71 -0.89 5.81 8.65
CA SER A 71 -0.15 4.86 9.46
C SER A 71 -0.51 3.41 9.14
N GLU A 72 -1.79 3.13 8.92
CA GLU A 72 -2.25 1.81 8.51
C GLU A 72 -1.65 1.40 7.16
N ILE A 73 -1.61 2.34 6.21
CA ILE A 73 -1.01 2.09 4.90
C ILE A 73 0.49 1.88 5.02
N ASP A 74 1.16 2.65 5.88
CA ASP A 74 2.60 2.47 6.13
C ASP A 74 2.88 1.06 6.69
N THR A 75 1.99 0.54 7.52
CA THR A 75 2.11 -0.83 8.03
C THR A 75 1.99 -1.85 6.90
N LEU A 76 1.07 -1.65 5.96
CA LEU A 76 0.94 -2.50 4.78
C LEU A 76 2.22 -2.46 3.93
N GLU A 77 2.75 -1.28 3.69
CA GLU A 77 3.98 -1.11 2.92
C GLU A 77 5.17 -1.78 3.60
N GLU A 78 5.28 -1.63 4.90
CA GLU A 78 6.34 -2.27 5.67
C GLU A 78 6.25 -3.80 5.54
N MET A 79 5.04 -4.35 5.69
CA MET A 79 4.83 -5.78 5.55
C MET A 79 5.15 -6.25 4.14
N TYR A 80 4.75 -5.47 3.13
CA TYR A 80 5.08 -5.76 1.75
C TYR A 80 6.60 -5.87 1.56
N HIS A 81 7.33 -4.84 1.98
CA HIS A 81 8.78 -4.82 1.80
C HIS A 81 9.49 -5.94 2.57
N LYS A 82 9.04 -6.23 3.78
CA LYS A 82 9.61 -7.33 4.58
C LYS A 82 9.36 -8.67 3.91
N SER A 83 8.15 -8.90 3.41
CA SER A 83 7.82 -10.16 2.74
C SER A 83 8.62 -10.33 1.46
N ILE A 84 8.80 -9.26 0.68
CA ILE A 84 9.60 -9.30 -0.54
C ILE A 84 11.06 -9.60 -0.21
N ARG A 85 11.61 -8.96 0.82
CA ARG A 85 13.02 -9.19 1.22
C ARG A 85 13.28 -10.61 1.71
N SER A 86 12.24 -11.31 2.16
CA SER A 86 12.39 -12.70 2.58
C SER A 86 12.53 -13.66 1.41
N LEU A 87 12.28 -13.20 0.19
CA LEU A 87 12.36 -14.02 -1.02
C LEU A 87 13.76 -14.03 -1.62
N SER A 88 14.05 -15.05 -2.45
CA SER A 88 15.26 -15.07 -3.26
C SER A 88 15.20 -13.96 -4.30
N GLU A 89 16.34 -13.61 -4.88
CA GLU A 89 16.41 -12.58 -5.92
C GLU A 89 15.50 -12.92 -7.11
N GLU A 90 15.49 -14.18 -7.51
CA GLU A 90 14.63 -14.65 -8.59
C GLU A 90 13.16 -14.45 -8.27
N SER A 91 12.74 -14.86 -7.07
CA SER A 91 11.36 -14.69 -6.62
C SER A 91 10.97 -13.21 -6.51
N GLN A 92 11.87 -12.37 -6.01
CA GLN A 92 11.64 -10.93 -5.96
C GLN A 92 11.42 -10.34 -7.34
N PHE A 93 12.25 -10.71 -8.29
CA PHE A 93 12.12 -10.25 -9.68
C PHE A 93 10.76 -10.63 -10.25
N LEU A 94 10.35 -11.88 -10.06
CA LEU A 94 9.08 -12.38 -10.58
C LEU A 94 7.88 -11.67 -9.96
N VAL A 95 7.87 -11.53 -8.65
CA VAL A 95 6.77 -10.85 -7.97
C VAL A 95 6.67 -9.40 -8.39
N LYS A 96 7.77 -8.68 -8.40
CA LYS A 96 7.77 -7.28 -8.80
C LYS A 96 7.31 -7.09 -10.24
N GLY A 97 7.71 -7.99 -11.13
CA GLY A 97 7.33 -7.90 -12.54
C GLY A 97 5.89 -8.25 -12.80
N PHE A 98 5.38 -9.33 -12.18
CA PHE A 98 4.00 -9.75 -12.39
C PHE A 98 2.97 -8.75 -11.85
N PHE A 99 3.33 -8.04 -10.79
CA PHE A 99 2.42 -7.09 -10.15
C PHE A 99 2.74 -5.63 -10.48
N LYS A 100 3.54 -5.40 -11.53
CA LYS A 100 3.85 -4.06 -12.01
C LYS A 100 2.78 -3.62 -12.99
N PRO A 101 1.96 -2.61 -12.67
CA PRO A 101 0.80 -2.27 -13.50
C PRO A 101 1.15 -1.65 -14.86
N GLU A 102 2.36 -1.15 -15.03
CA GLU A 102 2.77 -0.46 -16.25
C GLU A 102 3.27 -1.40 -17.35
N MET A 103 3.54 -2.66 -17.01
CA MET A 103 4.07 -3.62 -17.96
C MET A 103 3.01 -4.67 -18.31
N GLU A 104 2.84 -4.95 -19.58
CA GLU A 104 1.97 -6.02 -20.01
C GLU A 104 2.53 -7.37 -19.55
N GLN A 105 1.66 -8.20 -19.00
CA GLN A 105 2.06 -9.47 -18.41
C GLN A 105 2.82 -10.37 -19.37
N TRP A 106 2.35 -10.45 -20.63
CA TRP A 106 2.99 -11.33 -21.60
C TRP A 106 4.41 -10.90 -21.95
N LYS A 107 4.66 -9.58 -21.96
CA LYS A 107 6.01 -9.05 -22.19
C LYS A 107 6.93 -9.40 -21.04
N PHE A 108 6.42 -9.30 -19.83
CA PHE A 108 7.19 -9.65 -18.65
C PHE A 108 7.52 -11.15 -18.63
N VAL A 109 6.53 -12.02 -18.91
CA VAL A 109 6.75 -13.46 -18.94
C VAL A 109 7.82 -13.81 -19.96
N ARG A 110 7.77 -13.20 -21.14
CA ARG A 110 8.76 -13.44 -22.19
C ARG A 110 10.16 -13.04 -21.75
N SER A 111 10.27 -11.90 -21.07
CA SER A 111 11.54 -11.44 -20.52
C SER A 111 12.07 -12.41 -19.47
N ALA A 112 11.19 -12.89 -18.59
CA ALA A 112 11.58 -13.85 -17.56
C ALA A 112 12.02 -15.18 -18.15
N GLU A 113 11.35 -15.66 -19.18
CA GLU A 113 11.76 -16.88 -19.89
C GLU A 113 13.18 -16.77 -20.43
N ARG A 114 13.52 -15.62 -21.00
CA ARG A 114 14.86 -15.37 -21.53
C ARG A 114 15.89 -15.28 -20.40
N LYS A 115 15.52 -14.58 -19.33
CA LYS A 115 16.44 -14.36 -18.21
C LYS A 115 16.81 -15.65 -17.51
N TYR A 116 15.84 -16.54 -17.31
CA TYR A 116 16.04 -17.77 -16.54
C TYR A 116 16.17 -19.02 -17.41
N GLY A 117 16.05 -18.87 -18.73
CA GLY A 117 16.21 -19.98 -19.64
C GLY A 117 15.21 -21.10 -19.43
N CYS A 118 13.97 -20.78 -19.11
CA CYS A 118 12.94 -21.76 -18.86
C CYS A 118 11.66 -21.40 -19.61
N ARG A 119 10.74 -22.36 -19.66
CA ARG A 119 9.48 -22.19 -20.38
C ARG A 119 8.46 -21.44 -19.53
N ARG A 120 7.44 -20.93 -20.19
CA ARG A 120 6.34 -20.18 -19.60
C ARG A 120 5.72 -20.90 -18.39
N SER A 121 5.46 -22.20 -18.52
CA SER A 121 4.86 -22.98 -17.43
C SER A 121 5.73 -22.95 -16.18
N ARG A 122 7.03 -23.00 -16.34
CA ARG A 122 7.96 -22.94 -15.20
C ARG A 122 7.98 -21.55 -14.56
N ILE A 123 7.82 -20.50 -15.37
CA ILE A 123 7.71 -19.14 -14.84
C ILE A 123 6.47 -19.01 -13.95
N TYR A 124 5.33 -19.55 -14.37
CA TYR A 124 4.12 -19.50 -13.56
C TYR A 124 4.21 -20.37 -12.30
N GLU A 125 4.91 -21.50 -12.36
CA GLU A 125 5.17 -22.29 -11.15
C GLU A 125 6.03 -21.51 -10.15
N LYS A 126 7.09 -20.86 -10.62
CA LYS A 126 7.95 -20.02 -9.78
C LYS A 126 7.18 -18.85 -9.18
N ARG A 127 6.27 -18.26 -9.95
CA ARG A 127 5.39 -17.20 -9.46
C ARG A 127 4.53 -17.73 -8.30
N ARG A 128 3.93 -18.89 -8.47
CA ARG A 128 3.10 -19.49 -7.44
C ARG A 128 3.90 -19.77 -6.17
N GLU A 129 5.08 -20.34 -6.32
CA GLU A 129 5.97 -20.61 -5.19
C GLU A 129 6.32 -19.34 -4.43
N ALA A 130 6.59 -18.24 -5.15
CA ALA A 130 6.90 -16.96 -4.54
C ALA A 130 5.71 -16.39 -3.77
N ILE A 131 4.52 -16.46 -4.37
CA ILE A 131 3.28 -15.98 -3.73
C ILE A 131 2.99 -16.80 -2.47
N ASP A 132 3.17 -18.11 -2.52
CA ASP A 132 2.97 -18.98 -1.36
C ASP A 132 3.94 -18.63 -0.23
N LYS A 133 5.17 -18.30 -0.54
CA LYS A 133 6.15 -17.88 0.47
C LYS A 133 5.78 -16.56 1.11
N ILE A 134 5.24 -15.64 0.32
CA ILE A 134 4.76 -14.36 0.85
C ILE A 134 3.58 -14.60 1.80
N ALA A 135 2.63 -15.44 1.39
CA ALA A 135 1.49 -15.79 2.23
C ALA A 135 1.95 -16.39 3.56
N GLU A 136 2.88 -17.31 3.51
CA GLU A 136 3.44 -17.94 4.70
C GLU A 136 4.12 -16.92 5.61
N TYR A 137 4.92 -16.03 5.02
CA TYR A 137 5.61 -15.00 5.79
C TYR A 137 4.65 -14.07 6.51
N VAL A 138 3.61 -13.60 5.81
CA VAL A 138 2.64 -12.68 6.40
C VAL A 138 1.80 -13.35 7.47
N GLU A 139 1.38 -14.59 7.23
CA GLU A 139 0.61 -15.36 8.21
C GLU A 139 1.37 -15.56 9.51
N ARG A 140 2.67 -15.78 9.43
CA ARG A 140 3.53 -15.91 10.62
C ARG A 140 3.68 -14.59 11.36
N GLY A 141 3.59 -13.47 10.64
CA GLY A 141 3.70 -12.14 11.22
C GLY A 141 2.42 -11.64 11.86
N LEU A 142 1.34 -12.35 11.65
CA LEU A 142 0.07 -12.03 12.26
C LEU A 142 -0.07 -12.78 13.58
#